data_96df696e0969589c6fd4419bb7e8caba
#
_entry.id   96df696e0969589c6fd4419bb7e8caba
#
_cell.length_a   1.000
_cell.length_b   1.000
_cell.length_c   1.000
_cell.angle_alpha   90.00
_cell.angle_beta   90.00
_cell.angle_gamma   90.00
#
_symmetry.space_group_name_H-M   'P 1'
#
loop_
_entity.id
_entity.type
_entity.pdbx_description
1 polymer ?
#
loop_
_entity_poly.entity_id
_entity_poly.type
_entity_poly.pdbx_seq_one_letter_code
_entity_poly.pdbx_strand_id
1 'polypeptide(L)'
;MMGYDIREVLPEVFRIPVPLEGNPLKELNSYLFRGSREAKQRNLLVDTGFRTEGCKKALLKGLGQLGVSMEDTDILLTHLHADHSGNAPELIRPGGRVYISREDYRFMDGTLQEHRSERFRENGIEESLLQAMLACTPSRTMAAPFSFRDYTLLEEGDVISAGRYTLRAIWTPGHTPGHFCFEVCGTGAMLLGDHVLFDITPNITDWWDVPDSLGDYLRSLDKLAAYPVTLPLPGHRESGDMKLRICQLKEHHKKRLADCLRIVRELQHDPVKKPCLYDITGCMKWKIHCNGWDDFPPAQRWFALGECFAHLDHLKQEGLVREVCGEHGVHYEPVEK
;
A
#
# COMPACT_ATOMS: atom_id res chain seq x y z
N MET A 1 27.30 10.36 -14.10
CA MET A 1 26.50 9.16 -13.89
C MET A 1 26.19 9.12 -12.40
N MET A 2 24.97 9.42 -11.98
CA MET A 2 24.59 9.23 -10.57
C MET A 2 24.63 7.73 -10.29
N GLY A 3 25.51 7.31 -9.38
CA GLY A 3 25.53 5.95 -8.88
C GLY A 3 24.27 5.74 -8.06
N TYR A 4 23.55 4.64 -8.26
CA TYR A 4 22.51 4.24 -7.31
C TYR A 4 23.18 4.01 -5.95
N ASP A 5 22.65 4.65 -4.91
CA ASP A 5 23.17 4.51 -3.53
C ASP A 5 22.69 3.17 -2.94
N ILE A 6 23.26 2.07 -3.46
CA ILE A 6 23.01 0.73 -2.94
C ILE A 6 23.68 0.64 -1.58
N ARG A 7 22.92 0.24 -0.56
CA ARG A 7 23.41 0.12 0.82
C ARG A 7 23.24 -1.29 1.32
N GLU A 8 24.29 -1.86 1.90
CA GLU A 8 24.18 -3.09 2.67
C GLU A 8 23.55 -2.76 4.04
N VAL A 9 22.38 -3.35 4.32
CA VAL A 9 21.60 -3.09 5.55
C VAL A 9 21.78 -4.19 6.60
N LEU A 10 22.08 -5.40 6.16
CA LEU A 10 22.55 -6.54 6.92
C LEU A 10 23.59 -7.29 6.07
N PRO A 11 24.45 -8.15 6.65
CA PRO A 11 25.40 -8.93 5.85
C PRO A 11 24.69 -9.68 4.71
N GLU A 12 25.07 -9.39 3.47
CA GLU A 12 24.46 -9.95 2.25
C GLU A 12 23.01 -9.53 1.97
N VAL A 13 22.52 -8.45 2.63
CA VAL A 13 21.21 -7.85 2.36
C VAL A 13 21.39 -6.40 1.92
N PHE A 14 20.92 -6.07 0.73
CA PHE A 14 21.15 -4.79 0.10
C PHE A 14 19.85 -4.05 -0.19
N ARG A 15 19.75 -2.78 0.19
CA ARG A 15 18.71 -1.87 -0.28
C ARG A 15 19.11 -1.34 -1.66
N ILE A 16 18.26 -1.53 -2.65
CA ILE A 16 18.40 -1.03 -4.01
C ILE A 16 17.32 0.04 -4.23
N PRO A 17 17.67 1.32 -4.38
CA PRO A 17 16.68 2.37 -4.66
C PRO A 17 16.18 2.25 -6.09
N VAL A 18 14.86 2.19 -6.27
CA VAL A 18 14.17 2.11 -7.57
C VAL A 18 13.41 3.41 -7.80
N PRO A 19 13.80 4.25 -8.77
CA PRO A 19 13.15 5.53 -8.99
C PRO A 19 11.73 5.33 -9.51
N LEU A 20 10.77 6.05 -8.92
CA LEU A 20 9.37 6.12 -9.33
C LEU A 20 9.15 7.47 -10.03
N GLU A 21 9.52 7.53 -11.32
CA GLU A 21 9.49 8.79 -12.08
C GLU A 21 8.08 9.40 -12.12
N GLY A 22 7.99 10.69 -11.82
CA GLY A 22 6.71 11.42 -11.80
C GLY A 22 5.80 11.11 -10.60
N ASN A 23 6.21 10.21 -9.68
CA ASN A 23 5.43 9.84 -8.51
C ASN A 23 5.93 10.61 -7.26
N PRO A 24 5.01 11.13 -6.39
CA PRO A 24 5.37 11.81 -5.14
C PRO A 24 6.20 10.95 -4.17
N LEU A 25 6.11 9.64 -4.25
CA LEU A 25 6.93 8.70 -3.45
C LEU A 25 8.40 8.78 -3.80
N LYS A 26 8.75 9.20 -5.03
CA LYS A 26 10.10 9.38 -5.60
C LYS A 26 10.84 8.08 -5.86
N GLU A 27 10.93 7.18 -4.89
CA GLU A 27 11.63 5.89 -5.01
C GLU A 27 10.98 4.81 -4.15
N LEU A 28 11.13 3.57 -4.60
CA LEU A 28 10.88 2.36 -3.82
C LEU A 28 12.20 1.85 -3.25
N ASN A 29 12.18 1.35 -2.04
CA ASN A 29 13.26 0.57 -1.45
C ASN A 29 13.05 -0.92 -1.78
N SER A 30 13.66 -1.41 -2.84
CA SER A 30 13.74 -2.84 -3.08
C SER A 30 14.86 -3.46 -2.26
N TYR A 31 14.66 -4.65 -1.70
CA TYR A 31 15.67 -5.31 -0.89
C TYR A 31 16.11 -6.63 -1.54
N LEU A 32 17.42 -6.81 -1.70
CA LEU A 32 18.01 -8.03 -2.19
C LEU A 32 18.64 -8.81 -1.04
N PHE A 33 18.21 -10.04 -0.83
CA PHE A 33 18.87 -11.04 0.00
C PHE A 33 19.72 -11.92 -0.92
N ARG A 34 21.04 -11.82 -0.83
CA ARG A 34 21.93 -12.56 -1.70
C ARG A 34 22.08 -14.01 -1.25
N GLY A 35 21.85 -14.94 -2.17
CA GLY A 35 22.02 -16.36 -1.97
C GLY A 35 23.49 -16.79 -2.08
N SER A 36 23.81 -17.95 -1.55
CA SER A 36 25.13 -18.57 -1.69
C SER A 36 25.12 -19.58 -2.84
N ARG A 37 25.97 -19.37 -3.85
CA ARG A 37 26.15 -20.34 -4.95
C ARG A 37 26.71 -21.69 -4.45
N GLU A 38 27.61 -21.64 -3.47
CA GLU A 38 28.20 -22.82 -2.87
C GLU A 38 27.15 -23.68 -2.15
N ALA A 39 26.22 -23.01 -1.43
CA ALA A 39 25.11 -23.66 -0.76
C ALA A 39 23.90 -23.90 -1.69
N LYS A 40 23.97 -23.59 -2.98
CA LYS A 40 22.87 -23.67 -3.95
C LYS A 40 21.61 -22.90 -3.51
N GLN A 41 21.80 -21.80 -2.79
CA GLN A 41 20.71 -20.93 -2.36
C GLN A 41 20.41 -19.89 -3.43
N ARG A 42 19.13 -19.69 -3.75
CA ARG A 42 18.69 -18.63 -4.64
C ARG A 42 18.72 -17.27 -3.94
N ASN A 43 18.87 -16.21 -4.72
CA ASN A 43 18.65 -14.86 -4.22
C ASN A 43 17.14 -14.61 -4.02
N LEU A 44 16.79 -13.66 -3.17
CA LEU A 44 15.43 -13.19 -3.03
C LEU A 44 15.39 -11.66 -3.20
N LEU A 45 14.64 -11.20 -4.19
CA LEU A 45 14.38 -9.78 -4.44
C LEU A 45 13.01 -9.42 -3.87
N VAL A 46 12.96 -8.44 -2.97
CA VAL A 46 11.72 -7.96 -2.36
C VAL A 46 11.27 -6.69 -3.04
N ASP A 47 10.07 -6.71 -3.62
CA ASP A 47 9.41 -5.65 -4.38
C ASP A 47 10.17 -5.18 -5.64
N THR A 48 9.45 -4.73 -6.68
CA THR A 48 10.00 -4.66 -8.03
C THR A 48 9.80 -3.32 -8.77
N GLY A 49 9.11 -2.36 -8.17
CA GLY A 49 8.76 -1.10 -8.83
C GLY A 49 7.59 -1.21 -9.80
N PHE A 50 7.18 -0.07 -10.34
CA PHE A 50 6.19 0.01 -11.41
C PHE A 50 6.62 -0.78 -12.65
N ARG A 51 5.66 -1.30 -13.41
CA ARG A 51 5.90 -1.91 -14.72
C ARG A 51 6.29 -0.85 -15.75
N THR A 52 7.47 -0.29 -15.57
CA THR A 52 8.10 0.69 -16.46
C THR A 52 9.54 0.31 -16.77
N GLU A 53 10.01 0.73 -17.93
CA GLU A 53 11.41 0.51 -18.31
C GLU A 53 12.40 1.20 -17.37
N GLY A 54 12.02 2.34 -16.77
CA GLY A 54 12.87 3.05 -15.80
C GLY A 54 13.12 2.22 -14.54
N CYS A 55 12.05 1.72 -13.90
CA CYS A 55 12.17 0.84 -12.73
C CYS A 55 12.92 -0.46 -13.04
N LYS A 56 12.58 -1.11 -14.15
CA LYS A 56 13.23 -2.35 -14.59
C LYS A 56 14.74 -2.19 -14.82
N LYS A 57 15.15 -1.15 -15.55
CA LYS A 57 16.56 -0.84 -15.79
C LYS A 57 17.31 -0.53 -14.50
N ALA A 58 16.67 0.21 -13.58
CA ALA A 58 17.26 0.53 -12.29
C ALA A 58 17.54 -0.73 -11.47
N LEU A 59 16.57 -1.64 -11.35
CA LEU A 59 16.73 -2.92 -10.66
C LEU A 59 17.82 -3.78 -11.30
N LEU A 60 17.75 -4.02 -12.62
CA LEU A 60 18.72 -4.85 -13.30
C LEU A 60 20.15 -4.29 -13.20
N LYS A 61 20.30 -2.96 -13.23
CA LYS A 61 21.58 -2.31 -13.02
C LYS A 61 22.07 -2.50 -11.58
N GLY A 62 21.20 -2.33 -10.58
CA GLY A 62 21.54 -2.56 -9.17
C GLY A 62 21.97 -4.00 -8.91
N LEU A 63 21.20 -4.98 -9.41
CA LEU A 63 21.54 -6.40 -9.33
C LEU A 63 22.88 -6.71 -10.01
N GLY A 64 23.11 -6.15 -11.21
CA GLY A 64 24.37 -6.32 -11.93
C GLY A 64 25.58 -5.77 -11.17
N GLN A 65 25.47 -4.64 -10.48
CA GLN A 65 26.52 -4.09 -9.60
C GLN A 65 26.85 -5.03 -8.43
N LEU A 66 25.86 -5.80 -7.97
CA LEU A 66 26.03 -6.79 -6.90
C LEU A 66 26.43 -8.18 -7.44
N GLY A 67 26.64 -8.33 -8.75
CA GLY A 67 26.97 -9.60 -9.39
C GLY A 67 25.84 -10.63 -9.34
N VAL A 68 24.58 -10.18 -9.25
CA VAL A 68 23.38 -11.01 -9.15
C VAL A 68 22.63 -11.05 -10.48
N SER A 69 22.17 -12.23 -10.86
CA SER A 69 21.32 -12.47 -12.04
C SER A 69 19.91 -12.85 -11.63
N MET A 70 18.91 -12.46 -12.41
CA MET A 70 17.53 -12.89 -12.22
C MET A 70 17.33 -14.39 -12.49
N GLU A 71 18.23 -15.08 -13.19
CA GLU A 71 18.17 -16.54 -13.41
C GLU A 71 18.18 -17.31 -12.08
N ASP A 72 18.91 -16.81 -11.08
CA ASP A 72 19.04 -17.42 -9.74
C ASP A 72 18.28 -16.64 -8.67
N THR A 73 17.26 -15.87 -9.04
CA THR A 73 16.55 -14.95 -8.12
C THR A 73 15.06 -15.26 -8.10
N ASP A 74 14.52 -15.42 -6.90
CA ASP A 74 13.08 -15.42 -6.61
C ASP A 74 12.62 -14.01 -6.25
N ILE A 75 11.33 -13.73 -6.36
CA ILE A 75 10.72 -12.44 -6.04
C ILE A 75 9.75 -12.62 -4.88
N LEU A 76 9.78 -11.71 -3.91
CA LEU A 76 8.83 -11.60 -2.83
C LEU A 76 8.12 -10.26 -2.92
N LEU A 77 6.79 -10.25 -2.90
CA LEU A 77 5.97 -9.05 -2.90
C LEU A 77 5.40 -8.84 -1.51
N THR A 78 5.63 -7.64 -0.96
CA THR A 78 5.05 -7.26 0.33
C THR A 78 3.55 -7.08 0.21
N HIS A 79 3.08 -6.55 -0.93
CA HIS A 79 1.67 -6.34 -1.24
C HIS A 79 1.44 -6.10 -2.74
N LEU A 80 0.16 -5.99 -3.14
CA LEU A 80 -0.27 -5.97 -4.54
C LEU A 80 -0.05 -4.64 -5.28
N HIS A 81 0.23 -3.50 -4.61
CA HIS A 81 0.30 -2.21 -5.29
C HIS A 81 1.32 -2.20 -6.43
N ALA A 82 1.01 -1.39 -7.46
CA ALA A 82 1.74 -1.40 -8.72
C ALA A 82 3.23 -1.04 -8.58
N ASP A 83 3.59 -0.18 -7.65
CA ASP A 83 4.97 0.22 -7.38
C ASP A 83 5.78 -0.83 -6.60
N HIS A 84 5.13 -1.88 -6.10
CA HIS A 84 5.77 -3.05 -5.49
C HIS A 84 5.75 -4.26 -6.43
N SER A 85 4.62 -4.53 -7.06
CA SER A 85 4.38 -5.75 -7.84
C SER A 85 4.62 -5.63 -9.35
N GLY A 86 4.68 -4.41 -9.88
CA GLY A 86 4.50 -4.13 -11.30
C GLY A 86 5.46 -4.85 -12.24
N ASN A 87 6.76 -4.88 -11.93
CA ASN A 87 7.78 -5.52 -12.77
C ASN A 87 7.98 -7.01 -12.49
N ALA A 88 7.34 -7.61 -11.49
CA ALA A 88 7.59 -9.01 -11.15
C ALA A 88 7.44 -9.96 -12.35
N PRO A 89 6.37 -9.87 -13.18
CA PRO A 89 6.21 -10.73 -14.35
C PRO A 89 7.30 -10.59 -15.42
N GLU A 90 7.90 -9.40 -15.53
CA GLU A 90 8.94 -9.14 -16.53
C GLU A 90 10.35 -9.50 -16.06
N LEU A 91 10.53 -9.56 -14.75
CA LEU A 91 11.82 -9.87 -14.14
C LEU A 91 11.99 -11.37 -13.88
N ILE A 92 10.93 -12.06 -13.45
CA ILE A 92 11.02 -13.50 -13.12
C ILE A 92 11.51 -14.32 -14.31
N ARG A 93 12.32 -15.34 -14.05
CA ARG A 93 12.87 -16.25 -15.06
C ARG A 93 12.38 -17.68 -14.80
N PRO A 94 12.42 -18.55 -15.82
CA PRO A 94 12.02 -19.95 -15.66
C PRO A 94 12.73 -20.61 -14.46
N GLY A 95 11.94 -21.27 -13.61
CA GLY A 95 12.41 -21.89 -12.37
C GLY A 95 12.50 -20.96 -11.14
N GLY A 96 12.29 -19.65 -11.32
CA GLY A 96 12.08 -18.70 -10.21
C GLY A 96 10.64 -18.69 -9.72
N ARG A 97 10.42 -18.17 -8.51
CA ARG A 97 9.11 -18.05 -7.87
C ARG A 97 8.79 -16.60 -7.59
N VAL A 98 7.51 -16.24 -7.70
CA VAL A 98 6.98 -14.95 -7.24
C VAL A 98 6.03 -15.21 -6.08
N TYR A 99 6.43 -14.78 -4.89
CA TYR A 99 5.64 -14.94 -3.68
C TYR A 99 4.75 -13.72 -3.45
N ILE A 100 3.49 -13.95 -3.09
CA ILE A 100 2.53 -12.92 -2.68
C ILE A 100 1.54 -13.53 -1.67
N SER A 101 0.88 -12.70 -0.87
CA SER A 101 -0.18 -13.18 0.02
C SER A 101 -1.36 -13.73 -0.78
N ARG A 102 -2.03 -14.75 -0.23
CA ARG A 102 -3.27 -15.31 -0.78
C ARG A 102 -4.37 -14.24 -0.86
N GLU A 103 -4.44 -13.39 0.15
CA GLU A 103 -5.47 -12.34 0.21
C GLU A 103 -5.25 -11.27 -0.86
N ASP A 104 -4.04 -10.74 -1.04
CA ASP A 104 -3.78 -9.77 -2.10
C ASP A 104 -3.96 -10.37 -3.51
N TYR A 105 -3.60 -11.65 -3.69
CA TYR A 105 -3.81 -12.34 -4.95
C TYR A 105 -5.29 -12.36 -5.40
N ARG A 106 -6.25 -12.43 -4.46
CA ARG A 106 -7.69 -12.35 -4.75
C ARG A 106 -8.07 -11.05 -5.45
N PHE A 107 -7.40 -9.95 -5.12
CA PHE A 107 -7.65 -8.62 -5.68
C PHE A 107 -6.86 -8.31 -6.96
N MET A 108 -6.07 -9.27 -7.46
CA MET A 108 -5.29 -9.13 -8.70
C MET A 108 -5.99 -9.73 -9.93
N ASP A 109 -7.29 -9.92 -9.87
CA ASP A 109 -8.09 -10.51 -10.96
C ASP A 109 -8.56 -9.49 -12.01
N GLY A 110 -8.38 -8.21 -11.75
CA GLY A 110 -8.78 -7.11 -12.63
C GLY A 110 -10.13 -6.49 -12.28
N THR A 111 -10.88 -7.05 -11.35
CA THR A 111 -12.22 -6.55 -10.97
C THR A 111 -12.19 -5.44 -9.93
N LEU A 112 -11.08 -5.29 -9.21
CA LEU A 112 -10.93 -4.32 -8.12
C LEU A 112 -11.35 -2.89 -8.51
N GLN A 113 -10.93 -2.43 -9.68
CA GLN A 113 -11.25 -1.07 -10.12
C GLN A 113 -12.71 -0.91 -10.53
N GLU A 114 -13.34 -1.96 -11.03
CA GLU A 114 -14.76 -1.98 -11.37
C GLU A 114 -15.62 -1.87 -10.13
N HIS A 115 -15.39 -2.70 -9.12
CA HIS A 115 -16.07 -2.65 -7.83
C HIS A 115 -15.94 -1.29 -7.14
N ARG A 116 -14.73 -0.72 -7.13
CA ARG A 116 -14.51 0.59 -6.55
C ARG A 116 -15.19 1.70 -7.35
N SER A 117 -15.18 1.61 -8.66
CA SER A 117 -15.88 2.56 -9.54
C SER A 117 -17.39 2.51 -9.33
N GLU A 118 -17.96 1.31 -9.16
CA GLU A 118 -19.37 1.14 -8.84
C GLU A 118 -19.73 1.79 -7.50
N ARG A 119 -18.94 1.54 -6.47
CA ARG A 119 -19.13 2.18 -5.16
C ARG A 119 -19.04 3.70 -5.23
N PHE A 120 -18.13 4.25 -6.03
CA PHE A 120 -18.06 5.69 -6.25
C PHE A 120 -19.30 6.23 -6.95
N ARG A 121 -19.85 5.55 -7.97
CA ARG A 121 -21.11 5.91 -8.63
C ARG A 121 -22.28 5.92 -7.66
N GLU A 122 -22.42 4.87 -6.84
CA GLU A 122 -23.45 4.78 -5.80
C GLU A 122 -23.39 5.95 -4.82
N ASN A 123 -22.19 6.46 -4.56
CA ASN A 123 -21.93 7.62 -3.71
C ASN A 123 -21.94 8.97 -4.45
N GLY A 124 -22.54 9.00 -5.65
CA GLY A 124 -22.81 10.24 -6.38
C GLY A 124 -21.59 10.87 -7.06
N ILE A 125 -20.50 10.13 -7.25
CA ILE A 125 -19.36 10.64 -8.01
C ILE A 125 -19.70 10.63 -9.50
N GLU A 126 -19.62 11.81 -10.14
CA GLU A 126 -19.92 11.97 -11.56
C GLU A 126 -19.00 11.15 -12.46
N GLU A 127 -19.56 10.57 -13.53
CA GLU A 127 -18.83 9.68 -14.45
C GLU A 127 -17.62 10.37 -15.10
N SER A 128 -17.74 11.64 -15.45
CA SER A 128 -16.64 12.43 -16.03
C SER A 128 -15.43 12.53 -15.09
N LEU A 129 -15.70 12.76 -13.81
CA LEU A 129 -14.68 12.81 -12.77
C LEU A 129 -14.08 11.43 -12.52
N LEU A 130 -14.92 10.39 -12.45
CA LEU A 130 -14.49 9.00 -12.27
C LEU A 130 -13.53 8.57 -13.39
N GLN A 131 -13.87 8.86 -14.65
CA GLN A 131 -13.02 8.54 -15.79
C GLN A 131 -11.69 9.32 -15.75
N ALA A 132 -11.70 10.60 -15.36
CA ALA A 132 -10.48 11.38 -15.19
C ALA A 132 -9.56 10.79 -14.10
N MET A 133 -10.12 10.35 -12.97
CA MET A 133 -9.38 9.69 -11.89
C MET A 133 -8.79 8.34 -12.34
N LEU A 134 -9.57 7.50 -13.00
CA LEU A 134 -9.14 6.20 -13.52
C LEU A 134 -8.00 6.32 -14.54
N ALA A 135 -8.04 7.34 -15.41
CA ALA A 135 -7.00 7.58 -16.41
C ALA A 135 -5.63 7.87 -15.77
N CYS A 136 -5.59 8.39 -14.53
CA CYS A 136 -4.38 8.76 -13.81
C CYS A 136 -3.96 7.71 -12.76
N THR A 137 -4.69 6.59 -12.62
CA THR A 137 -4.42 5.62 -11.57
C THR A 137 -3.29 4.67 -11.95
N PRO A 138 -2.18 4.60 -11.18
CA PRO A 138 -1.03 3.74 -11.51
C PRO A 138 -1.38 2.25 -11.64
N SER A 139 -2.32 1.76 -10.85
CA SER A 139 -2.77 0.36 -10.89
C SER A 139 -3.36 -0.05 -12.25
N ARG A 140 -3.83 0.90 -13.06
CA ARG A 140 -4.37 0.60 -14.40
C ARG A 140 -3.29 0.45 -15.46
N THR A 141 -2.22 1.21 -15.37
CA THR A 141 -1.22 1.33 -16.45
C THR A 141 0.13 0.74 -16.11
N MET A 142 0.49 0.67 -14.82
CA MET A 142 1.82 0.33 -14.33
C MET A 142 1.85 -0.89 -13.41
N ALA A 143 0.70 -1.54 -13.18
CA ALA A 143 0.62 -2.79 -12.43
C ALA A 143 1.06 -4.00 -13.26
N ALA A 144 1.29 -5.12 -12.57
CA ALA A 144 1.43 -6.42 -13.20
C ALA A 144 0.20 -6.77 -14.06
N PRO A 145 0.37 -7.38 -15.25
CA PRO A 145 -0.78 -7.77 -16.07
C PRO A 145 -1.65 -8.80 -15.34
N PHE A 146 -2.97 -8.64 -15.39
CA PHE A 146 -3.92 -9.60 -14.81
C PHE A 146 -3.81 -11.01 -15.39
N SER A 147 -3.21 -11.16 -16.58
CA SER A 147 -2.93 -12.45 -17.20
C SER A 147 -1.77 -13.21 -16.53
N PHE A 148 -0.92 -12.54 -15.76
CA PHE A 148 0.12 -13.22 -14.99
C PHE A 148 -0.49 -13.86 -13.75
N ARG A 149 -0.37 -15.18 -13.62
CA ARG A 149 -1.00 -15.98 -12.55
C ARG A 149 -0.01 -16.91 -11.84
N ASP A 150 1.26 -16.89 -12.22
CA ASP A 150 2.27 -17.79 -11.69
C ASP A 150 2.84 -17.25 -10.37
N TYR A 151 1.99 -17.24 -9.35
CA TYR A 151 2.33 -16.84 -7.99
C TYR A 151 2.38 -18.03 -7.04
N THR A 152 3.33 -18.01 -6.11
CA THR A 152 3.38 -18.86 -4.93
C THR A 152 2.69 -18.12 -3.79
N LEU A 153 1.55 -18.63 -3.33
CA LEU A 153 0.71 -17.96 -2.35
C LEU A 153 1.21 -18.21 -0.93
N LEU A 154 1.26 -17.14 -0.14
CA LEU A 154 1.67 -17.13 1.25
C LEU A 154 0.49 -16.93 2.20
N GLU A 155 0.63 -17.50 3.40
CA GLU A 155 -0.26 -17.31 4.52
C GLU A 155 0.50 -16.82 5.76
N GLU A 156 -0.23 -16.37 6.79
CA GLU A 156 0.32 -15.94 8.07
C GLU A 156 1.24 -17.05 8.65
N GLY A 157 2.45 -16.68 9.02
CA GLY A 157 3.41 -17.59 9.64
C GLY A 157 4.27 -18.39 8.65
N ASP A 158 3.98 -18.32 7.34
CA ASP A 158 4.82 -18.98 6.34
C ASP A 158 6.27 -18.50 6.41
N VAL A 159 7.18 -19.40 6.07
CA VAL A 159 8.61 -19.21 6.20
C VAL A 159 9.30 -19.35 4.84
N ILE A 160 10.07 -18.35 4.47
CA ILE A 160 10.79 -18.29 3.19
C ILE A 160 12.29 -18.26 3.46
N SER A 161 13.06 -19.08 2.73
CA SER A 161 14.52 -18.98 2.72
C SER A 161 14.96 -17.79 1.85
N ALA A 162 15.82 -16.93 2.40
CA ALA A 162 16.33 -15.72 1.77
C ALA A 162 17.86 -15.64 1.94
N GLY A 163 18.60 -16.27 1.05
CA GLY A 163 20.05 -16.44 1.23
C GLY A 163 20.34 -17.16 2.55
N ARG A 164 21.17 -16.52 3.39
CA ARG A 164 21.51 -17.07 4.73
C ARG A 164 20.43 -16.84 5.80
N TYR A 165 19.36 -16.12 5.47
CA TYR A 165 18.29 -15.72 6.37
C TYR A 165 17.02 -16.54 6.15
N THR A 166 16.14 -16.45 7.12
CA THR A 166 14.78 -16.96 7.09
C THR A 166 13.85 -15.80 7.33
N LEU A 167 12.88 -15.61 6.44
CA LEU A 167 11.82 -14.61 6.56
C LEU A 167 10.54 -15.29 7.03
N ARG A 168 9.89 -14.73 8.05
CA ARG A 168 8.57 -15.15 8.50
C ARG A 168 7.53 -14.14 8.08
N ALA A 169 6.50 -14.59 7.38
CA ALA A 169 5.38 -13.76 6.96
C ALA A 169 4.50 -13.39 8.16
N ILE A 170 4.25 -12.10 8.33
CA ILE A 170 3.38 -11.51 9.35
C ILE A 170 2.27 -10.76 8.64
N TRP A 171 1.06 -11.31 8.66
CA TRP A 171 -0.09 -10.66 8.03
C TRP A 171 -0.45 -9.37 8.75
N THR A 172 -0.44 -8.27 8.01
CA THR A 172 -0.67 -6.91 8.48
C THR A 172 -1.66 -6.19 7.55
N PRO A 173 -2.93 -6.62 7.54
CA PRO A 173 -3.95 -6.04 6.67
C PRO A 173 -4.21 -4.57 7.01
N GLY A 174 -4.75 -3.84 6.03
CA GLY A 174 -5.19 -2.46 6.15
C GLY A 174 -4.76 -1.59 4.98
N HIS A 175 -3.46 -1.45 4.72
CA HIS A 175 -2.97 -0.76 3.53
C HIS A 175 -3.39 -1.49 2.24
N THR A 176 -3.21 -2.80 2.22
CA THR A 176 -3.95 -3.74 1.37
C THR A 176 -4.52 -4.86 2.24
N PRO A 177 -5.54 -5.60 1.77
CA PRO A 177 -6.11 -6.72 2.53
C PRO A 177 -5.12 -7.82 2.84
N GLY A 178 -4.17 -8.05 1.95
CA GLY A 178 -3.15 -9.09 2.06
C GLY A 178 -1.74 -8.59 2.34
N HIS A 179 -1.57 -7.36 2.78
CA HIS A 179 -0.24 -6.83 3.10
C HIS A 179 0.49 -7.73 4.09
N PHE A 180 1.77 -8.00 3.82
CA PHE A 180 2.67 -8.68 4.75
C PHE A 180 3.86 -7.80 5.15
N CYS A 181 4.16 -7.75 6.44
CA CYS A 181 5.50 -7.50 6.95
C CYS A 181 6.27 -8.82 7.05
N PHE A 182 7.60 -8.79 6.96
CA PHE A 182 8.42 -10.00 7.10
C PHE A 182 9.48 -9.82 8.17
N GLU A 183 9.42 -10.65 9.21
CA GLU A 183 10.48 -10.73 10.20
C GLU A 183 11.70 -11.43 9.59
N VAL A 184 12.88 -10.80 9.66
CA VAL A 184 14.15 -11.45 9.35
C VAL A 184 14.61 -12.16 10.62
N CYS A 185 14.28 -13.45 10.74
CA CYS A 185 14.38 -14.22 11.97
C CYS A 185 15.75 -14.12 12.63
N GLY A 186 15.77 -13.83 13.93
CA GLY A 186 17.00 -13.78 14.73
C GLY A 186 17.88 -12.53 14.53
N THR A 187 17.43 -11.52 13.79
CA THR A 187 18.26 -10.33 13.50
C THR A 187 17.72 -9.03 14.11
N GLY A 188 16.44 -9.00 14.47
CA GLY A 188 15.74 -7.77 14.85
C GLY A 188 15.36 -6.88 13.65
N ALA A 189 15.63 -7.31 12.42
CA ALA A 189 15.18 -6.60 11.21
C ALA A 189 13.79 -7.06 10.78
N MET A 190 13.03 -6.13 10.17
CA MET A 190 11.70 -6.40 9.63
C MET A 190 11.48 -5.60 8.35
N LEU A 191 11.11 -6.29 7.27
CA LEU A 191 10.57 -5.68 6.07
C LEU A 191 9.15 -5.20 6.37
N LEU A 192 8.89 -3.92 6.15
CA LEU A 192 7.63 -3.29 6.55
C LEU A 192 6.68 -3.02 5.37
N GLY A 193 7.15 -3.18 4.12
CA GLY A 193 6.40 -2.72 2.97
C GLY A 193 5.91 -1.29 3.19
N ASP A 194 4.62 -1.08 2.94
CA ASP A 194 3.97 0.22 3.15
C ASP A 194 3.12 0.28 4.42
N HIS A 195 3.27 -0.69 5.33
CA HIS A 195 2.50 -0.66 6.57
C HIS A 195 2.99 0.41 7.56
N VAL A 196 4.31 0.58 7.68
CA VAL A 196 4.91 1.65 8.50
C VAL A 196 5.93 2.42 7.67
N LEU A 197 5.59 3.66 7.29
CA LEU A 197 6.45 4.63 6.61
C LEU A 197 6.76 5.80 7.55
N PHE A 198 8.00 6.29 7.55
CA PHE A 198 8.48 7.21 8.61
C PHE A 198 8.22 8.68 8.30
N ASP A 199 8.36 9.10 7.04
CA ASP A 199 8.22 10.51 6.63
C ASP A 199 6.84 10.83 6.02
N ILE A 200 6.11 9.79 5.60
CA ILE A 200 4.79 9.91 4.98
C ILE A 200 3.80 8.96 5.66
N THR A 201 2.52 9.29 5.61
CA THR A 201 1.45 8.42 6.11
C THR A 201 1.04 7.46 4.99
N PRO A 202 1.02 6.14 5.23
CA PRO A 202 0.44 5.19 4.30
C PRO A 202 -1.00 5.57 3.96
N ASN A 203 -1.37 5.48 2.69
CA ASN A 203 -2.77 5.66 2.30
C ASN A 203 -3.56 4.41 2.67
N ILE A 204 -4.58 4.56 3.51
CA ILE A 204 -5.52 3.50 3.85
C ILE A 204 -6.81 3.79 3.12
N THR A 205 -7.22 2.89 2.25
CA THR A 205 -8.38 3.06 1.39
C THR A 205 -9.43 1.98 1.66
N ASP A 206 -10.63 2.18 1.15
CA ASP A 206 -11.64 1.14 1.09
C ASP A 206 -11.21 0.00 0.15
N TRP A 207 -11.63 -1.21 0.48
CA TRP A 207 -11.48 -2.41 -0.33
C TRP A 207 -12.83 -3.11 -0.41
N TRP A 208 -13.22 -3.55 -1.62
CA TRP A 208 -14.43 -4.32 -1.74
C TRP A 208 -14.31 -5.62 -0.93
N ASP A 209 -15.40 -6.08 -0.33
CA ASP A 209 -15.43 -7.26 0.55
C ASP A 209 -14.55 -7.16 1.83
N VAL A 210 -14.08 -5.93 2.15
CA VAL A 210 -13.38 -5.65 3.41
C VAL A 210 -14.16 -4.55 4.17
N PRO A 211 -14.86 -4.91 5.25
CA PRO A 211 -15.78 -3.97 5.90
C PRO A 211 -15.08 -2.84 6.68
N ASP A 212 -13.81 -3.01 7.06
CA ASP A 212 -13.10 -2.06 7.93
C ASP A 212 -11.58 -2.12 7.73
N SER A 213 -11.10 -1.65 6.58
CA SER A 213 -9.66 -1.62 6.27
C SER A 213 -8.86 -0.74 7.24
N LEU A 214 -9.43 0.37 7.73
CA LEU A 214 -8.76 1.22 8.71
C LEU A 214 -8.66 0.54 10.09
N GLY A 215 -9.70 -0.15 10.53
CA GLY A 215 -9.65 -0.93 11.77
C GLY A 215 -8.63 -2.07 11.68
N ASP A 216 -8.54 -2.75 10.52
CA ASP A 216 -7.51 -3.75 10.26
C ASP A 216 -6.12 -3.13 10.35
N TYR A 217 -5.91 -1.98 9.74
CA TYR A 217 -4.65 -1.25 9.83
C TYR A 217 -4.25 -0.91 11.27
N LEU A 218 -5.18 -0.38 12.06
CA LEU A 218 -4.93 -0.01 13.45
C LEU A 218 -4.60 -1.23 14.31
N ARG A 219 -5.31 -2.35 14.10
CA ARG A 219 -5.01 -3.65 14.76
C ARG A 219 -3.63 -4.18 14.36
N SER A 220 -3.28 -4.06 13.09
CA SER A 220 -1.97 -4.47 12.56
C SER A 220 -0.83 -3.64 13.14
N LEU A 221 -1.02 -2.32 13.33
CA LEU A 221 -0.06 -1.47 14.03
C LEU A 221 0.15 -1.93 15.49
N ASP A 222 -0.93 -2.30 16.20
CA ASP A 222 -0.82 -2.84 17.56
C ASP A 222 -0.10 -4.18 17.59
N LYS A 223 -0.38 -5.08 16.63
CA LYS A 223 0.35 -6.34 16.45
C LYS A 223 1.85 -6.10 16.27
N LEU A 224 2.23 -5.18 15.38
CA LEU A 224 3.64 -4.87 15.12
C LEU A 224 4.35 -4.20 16.29
N ALA A 225 3.65 -3.41 17.11
CA ALA A 225 4.23 -2.77 18.29
C ALA A 225 4.77 -3.80 19.32
N ALA A 226 4.28 -5.03 19.29
CA ALA A 226 4.75 -6.12 20.16
C ALA A 226 6.06 -6.77 19.68
N TYR A 227 6.51 -6.52 18.45
CA TYR A 227 7.76 -7.08 17.93
C TYR A 227 8.97 -6.25 18.35
N PRO A 228 10.09 -6.88 18.74
CA PRO A 228 11.31 -6.18 19.14
C PRO A 228 12.14 -5.74 17.92
N VAL A 229 11.55 -4.93 17.04
CA VAL A 229 12.21 -4.47 15.82
C VAL A 229 13.26 -3.41 16.15
N THR A 230 14.50 -3.67 15.78
CA THR A 230 15.64 -2.74 15.93
C THR A 230 16.12 -2.19 14.60
N LEU A 231 15.80 -2.86 13.48
CA LEU A 231 16.12 -2.44 12.13
C LEU A 231 14.87 -2.50 11.24
N PRO A 232 14.07 -1.44 11.21
CA PRO A 232 12.93 -1.36 10.31
C PRO A 232 13.39 -1.11 8.86
N LEU A 233 12.81 -1.85 7.91
CA LEU A 233 13.11 -1.79 6.48
C LEU A 233 11.82 -1.43 5.71
N PRO A 234 11.50 -0.12 5.57
CA PRO A 234 10.28 0.36 4.92
C PRO A 234 10.35 0.28 3.40
N GLY A 235 9.19 0.21 2.72
CA GLY A 235 9.10 0.21 1.26
C GLY A 235 9.49 1.55 0.63
N HIS A 236 9.33 2.66 1.34
CA HIS A 236 9.68 4.00 0.85
C HIS A 236 10.42 4.81 1.90
N ARG A 237 11.28 5.74 1.43
CA ARG A 237 12.00 6.71 2.26
C ARG A 237 13.01 6.06 3.22
N GLU A 238 13.50 6.84 4.18
CA GLU A 238 14.42 6.37 5.21
C GLU A 238 13.67 5.74 6.39
N SER A 239 14.36 4.94 7.16
CA SER A 239 13.84 4.33 8.39
C SER A 239 13.98 5.25 9.60
N GLY A 240 13.30 4.91 10.71
CA GLY A 240 13.32 5.68 11.95
C GLY A 240 12.89 4.85 13.16
N ASP A 241 12.50 5.50 14.24
CA ASP A 241 11.98 4.84 15.43
C ASP A 241 10.58 4.28 15.17
N MET A 242 10.48 2.94 15.09
CA MET A 242 9.25 2.24 14.76
C MET A 242 8.16 2.43 15.82
N LYS A 243 8.50 2.39 17.11
CA LYS A 243 7.51 2.53 18.20
C LYS A 243 6.93 3.94 18.23
N LEU A 244 7.79 4.95 18.12
CA LEU A 244 7.36 6.34 18.02
C LEU A 244 6.47 6.53 16.79
N ARG A 245 6.86 5.97 15.65
CA ARG A 245 6.11 6.11 14.41
C ARG A 245 4.73 5.46 14.48
N ILE A 246 4.61 4.27 15.04
CA ILE A 246 3.30 3.60 15.27
C ILE A 246 2.38 4.50 16.11
N CYS A 247 2.89 5.08 17.21
CA CYS A 247 2.10 6.01 18.02
C CYS A 247 1.63 7.24 17.21
N GLN A 248 2.50 7.80 16.37
CA GLN A 248 2.15 8.95 15.51
C GLN A 248 1.09 8.58 14.46
N LEU A 249 1.17 7.40 13.84
CA LEU A 249 0.20 6.93 12.85
C LEU A 249 -1.18 6.71 13.50
N LYS A 250 -1.24 6.08 14.67
CA LYS A 250 -2.49 5.90 15.43
C LYS A 250 -3.11 7.24 15.82
N GLU A 251 -2.32 8.18 16.32
CA GLU A 251 -2.82 9.52 16.67
C GLU A 251 -3.27 10.32 15.44
N HIS A 252 -2.61 10.12 14.30
CA HIS A 252 -3.03 10.71 13.02
C HIS A 252 -4.44 10.24 12.65
N HIS A 253 -4.68 8.92 12.60
CA HIS A 253 -6.00 8.39 12.24
C HIS A 253 -7.08 8.73 13.26
N LYS A 254 -6.75 8.75 14.55
CA LYS A 254 -7.68 9.23 15.59
C LYS A 254 -8.15 10.66 15.32
N LYS A 255 -7.25 11.58 14.94
CA LYS A 255 -7.60 12.96 14.58
C LYS A 255 -8.43 13.01 13.30
N ARG A 256 -8.09 12.21 12.30
CA ARG A 256 -8.82 12.11 11.04
C ARG A 256 -10.24 11.59 11.24
N LEU A 257 -10.44 10.57 12.07
CA LEU A 257 -11.75 10.03 12.44
C LEU A 257 -12.61 11.08 13.16
N ALA A 258 -12.02 11.78 14.13
CA ALA A 258 -12.73 12.85 14.84
C ALA A 258 -13.14 14.00 13.90
N ASP A 259 -12.26 14.38 12.94
CA ASP A 259 -12.55 15.40 11.94
C ASP A 259 -13.65 14.94 10.97
N CYS A 260 -13.59 13.71 10.47
CA CYS A 260 -14.61 13.12 9.61
C CYS A 260 -15.98 13.11 10.28
N LEU A 261 -16.07 12.61 11.52
CA LEU A 261 -17.33 12.58 12.29
C LEU A 261 -17.90 13.98 12.55
N ARG A 262 -17.04 14.96 12.86
CA ARG A 262 -17.44 16.36 13.03
C ARG A 262 -18.04 16.90 11.72
N ILE A 263 -17.39 16.66 10.56
CA ILE A 263 -17.87 17.10 9.25
C ILE A 263 -19.23 16.47 8.91
N VAL A 264 -19.41 15.17 9.15
CA VAL A 264 -20.71 14.50 8.96
C VAL A 264 -21.82 15.21 9.76
N ARG A 265 -21.56 15.56 11.02
CA ARG A 265 -22.52 16.28 11.88
C ARG A 265 -22.82 17.69 11.39
N GLU A 266 -21.82 18.43 10.95
CA GLU A 266 -21.97 19.79 10.43
C GLU A 266 -22.78 19.83 9.12
N LEU A 267 -22.47 18.90 8.19
CA LEU A 267 -23.15 18.83 6.89
C LEU A 267 -24.62 18.39 6.97
N GLN A 268 -25.05 17.74 8.05
CA GLN A 268 -26.50 17.48 8.26
C GLN A 268 -27.36 18.72 8.28
N HIS A 269 -26.80 19.83 8.75
CA HIS A 269 -27.50 21.11 8.91
C HIS A 269 -27.12 22.11 7.82
N ASP A 270 -26.27 21.73 6.85
CA ASP A 270 -25.86 22.61 5.76
C ASP A 270 -26.98 22.69 4.71
N PRO A 271 -27.41 23.91 4.29
CA PRO A 271 -28.49 24.06 3.32
C PRO A 271 -28.10 23.70 1.88
N VAL A 272 -26.79 23.62 1.58
CA VAL A 272 -26.26 23.44 0.23
C VAL A 272 -25.59 22.07 0.08
N LYS A 273 -24.67 21.73 0.99
CA LYS A 273 -23.93 20.48 0.96
C LYS A 273 -24.70 19.38 1.67
N LYS A 274 -24.48 18.16 1.22
CA LYS A 274 -25.02 16.96 1.87
C LYS A 274 -23.88 16.15 2.51
N PRO A 275 -24.15 15.38 3.54
CA PRO A 275 -23.13 14.48 4.13
C PRO A 275 -22.89 13.26 3.21
N CYS A 276 -22.61 13.50 1.93
CA CYS A 276 -22.18 12.48 0.96
C CYS A 276 -20.65 12.38 0.93
N LEU A 277 -20.14 11.30 0.35
CA LEU A 277 -18.69 11.06 0.26
C LEU A 277 -17.93 12.27 -0.31
N TYR A 278 -18.43 12.83 -1.42
CA TYR A 278 -17.75 13.94 -2.11
C TYR A 278 -17.63 15.20 -1.24
N ASP A 279 -18.72 15.60 -0.62
CA ASP A 279 -18.77 16.80 0.23
C ASP A 279 -18.00 16.61 1.54
N ILE A 280 -18.09 15.43 2.16
CA ILE A 280 -17.31 15.10 3.36
C ILE A 280 -15.83 15.17 3.04
N THR A 281 -15.38 14.51 1.95
CA THR A 281 -13.99 14.51 1.52
C THR A 281 -13.50 15.93 1.23
N GLY A 282 -14.30 16.73 0.54
CA GLY A 282 -13.98 18.13 0.22
C GLY A 282 -13.85 19.04 1.43
N CYS A 283 -14.53 18.72 2.54
CA CYS A 283 -14.42 19.44 3.81
C CYS A 283 -13.27 18.97 4.68
N MET A 284 -12.69 17.80 4.44
CA MET A 284 -11.51 17.32 5.16
C MET A 284 -10.26 18.10 4.75
N LYS A 285 -9.29 18.20 5.66
CA LYS A 285 -8.01 18.87 5.38
C LYS A 285 -7.04 17.93 4.69
N TRP A 286 -6.47 18.38 3.57
CA TRP A 286 -5.48 17.67 2.79
C TRP A 286 -4.18 18.46 2.68
N LYS A 287 -3.03 17.78 2.72
CA LYS A 287 -1.70 18.40 2.54
C LYS A 287 -1.35 18.49 1.04
N ILE A 288 -2.20 19.14 0.26
CA ILE A 288 -2.01 19.33 -1.18
C ILE A 288 -2.12 20.82 -1.50
N HIS A 289 -1.19 21.30 -2.32
CA HIS A 289 -1.17 22.69 -2.77
C HIS A 289 -2.15 22.86 -3.93
N CYS A 290 -3.37 23.33 -3.64
CA CYS A 290 -4.40 23.70 -4.60
C CYS A 290 -5.30 24.80 -4.01
N ASN A 291 -6.09 25.48 -4.84
CA ASN A 291 -6.97 26.57 -4.40
C ASN A 291 -8.25 26.07 -3.70
N GLY A 292 -8.53 24.77 -3.75
CA GLY A 292 -9.71 24.15 -3.15
C GLY A 292 -9.96 22.75 -3.67
N TRP A 293 -11.04 22.13 -3.21
CA TRP A 293 -11.41 20.77 -3.57
C TRP A 293 -11.68 20.61 -5.08
N ASP A 294 -12.26 21.64 -5.74
CA ASP A 294 -12.58 21.59 -7.16
C ASP A 294 -11.33 21.66 -8.06
N ASP A 295 -10.21 22.18 -7.54
CA ASP A 295 -8.92 22.22 -8.22
C ASP A 295 -8.01 21.01 -7.88
N PHE A 296 -8.52 20.07 -7.11
CA PHE A 296 -7.74 18.90 -6.69
C PHE A 296 -7.39 18.01 -7.89
N PRO A 297 -6.11 17.65 -8.11
CA PRO A 297 -5.71 16.78 -9.22
C PRO A 297 -6.47 15.45 -9.19
N PRO A 298 -6.96 14.93 -10.34
CA PRO A 298 -7.77 13.70 -10.35
C PRO A 298 -7.13 12.50 -9.66
N ALA A 299 -5.83 12.28 -9.83
CA ALA A 299 -5.11 11.20 -9.13
C ALA A 299 -5.15 11.36 -7.60
N GLN A 300 -4.99 12.59 -7.10
CA GLN A 300 -5.03 12.86 -5.66
C GLN A 300 -6.45 12.76 -5.11
N ARG A 301 -7.46 13.11 -5.93
CA ARG A 301 -8.87 12.98 -5.58
C ARG A 301 -9.28 11.52 -5.42
N TRP A 302 -8.75 10.62 -6.26
CA TRP A 302 -8.93 9.17 -6.11
C TRP A 302 -8.45 8.66 -4.74
N PHE A 303 -7.26 9.06 -4.32
CA PHE A 303 -6.72 8.67 -3.01
C PHE A 303 -7.50 9.31 -1.85
N ALA A 304 -7.88 10.59 -1.98
CA ALA A 304 -8.62 11.28 -0.92
C ALA A 304 -10.02 10.69 -0.69
N LEU A 305 -10.75 10.38 -1.76
CA LEU A 305 -12.06 9.73 -1.67
C LEU A 305 -11.94 8.33 -1.04
N GLY A 306 -10.96 7.54 -1.46
CA GLY A 306 -10.75 6.22 -0.87
C GLY A 306 -10.35 6.28 0.61
N GLU A 307 -9.51 7.24 1.00
CA GLU A 307 -9.18 7.45 2.41
C GLU A 307 -10.42 7.88 3.23
N CYS A 308 -11.23 8.78 2.68
CA CYS A 308 -12.48 9.18 3.33
C CYS A 308 -13.43 7.99 3.52
N PHE A 309 -13.57 7.12 2.50
CA PHE A 309 -14.34 5.88 2.61
C PHE A 309 -13.86 5.00 3.76
N ALA A 310 -12.56 4.73 3.83
CA ALA A 310 -12.01 3.89 4.91
C ALA A 310 -12.32 4.47 6.30
N HIS A 311 -12.33 5.80 6.43
CA HIS A 311 -12.70 6.46 7.70
C HIS A 311 -14.21 6.36 7.98
N LEU A 312 -15.06 6.53 6.97
CA LEU A 312 -16.51 6.37 7.11
C LEU A 312 -16.90 4.93 7.44
N ASP A 313 -16.27 3.95 6.78
CA ASP A 313 -16.50 2.53 7.08
C ASP A 313 -16.09 2.19 8.52
N HIS A 314 -14.95 2.68 8.98
CA HIS A 314 -14.56 2.50 10.38
C HIS A 314 -15.55 3.14 11.36
N LEU A 315 -16.00 4.36 11.10
CA LEU A 315 -17.04 5.02 11.93
C LEU A 315 -18.37 4.27 11.91
N LYS A 316 -18.72 3.61 10.79
CA LYS A 316 -19.89 2.70 10.70
C LYS A 316 -19.72 1.48 11.59
N GLN A 317 -18.55 0.82 11.56
CA GLN A 317 -18.24 -0.33 12.42
C GLN A 317 -18.27 0.03 13.90
N GLU A 318 -17.84 1.25 14.28
CA GLU A 318 -17.91 1.78 15.63
C GLU A 318 -19.36 2.22 16.03
N GLY A 319 -20.31 2.17 15.12
CA GLY A 319 -21.69 2.58 15.35
C GLY A 319 -21.85 4.08 15.60
N LEU A 320 -20.94 4.90 15.05
CA LEU A 320 -20.95 6.36 15.19
C LEU A 320 -21.58 7.06 13.99
N VAL A 321 -21.61 6.39 12.84
CA VAL A 321 -22.21 6.86 11.59
C VAL A 321 -23.03 5.71 10.99
N ARG A 322 -24.10 6.04 10.30
CA ARG A 322 -24.85 5.09 9.43
C ARG A 322 -24.89 5.59 8.00
N GLU A 323 -24.87 4.66 7.08
CA GLU A 323 -25.05 4.90 5.65
C GLU A 323 -26.55 4.83 5.32
N VAL A 324 -27.04 5.78 4.54
CA VAL A 324 -28.45 5.89 4.16
C VAL A 324 -28.55 6.07 2.65
N CYS A 325 -29.30 5.19 1.99
CA CYS A 325 -29.63 5.32 0.57
C CYS A 325 -30.83 6.25 0.41
N GLY A 326 -30.67 7.39 -0.26
CA GLY A 326 -31.70 8.35 -0.56
C GLY A 326 -31.98 8.48 -2.07
N GLU A 327 -32.95 9.32 -2.45
CA GLU A 327 -33.28 9.60 -3.86
C GLU A 327 -32.11 10.19 -4.68
N HIS A 328 -31.13 10.79 -3.99
CA HIS A 328 -29.96 11.45 -4.59
C HIS A 328 -28.65 10.70 -4.32
N GLY A 329 -28.71 9.41 -4.04
CA GLY A 329 -27.55 8.57 -3.76
C GLY A 329 -27.30 8.34 -2.25
N VAL A 330 -26.12 7.82 -1.94
CA VAL A 330 -25.71 7.49 -0.57
C VAL A 330 -25.29 8.74 0.19
N HIS A 331 -25.77 8.85 1.45
CA HIS A 331 -25.30 9.85 2.40
C HIS A 331 -25.08 9.21 3.78
N TYR A 332 -24.41 9.95 4.66
CA TYR A 332 -24.00 9.47 5.97
C TYR A 332 -24.65 10.31 7.08
N GLU A 333 -25.20 9.65 8.08
CA GLU A 333 -25.81 10.30 9.22
C GLU A 333 -25.10 9.89 10.52
N PRO A 334 -24.86 10.82 11.47
CA PRO A 334 -24.33 10.44 12.77
C PRO A 334 -25.39 9.64 13.54
N VAL A 335 -24.91 8.67 14.31
CA VAL A 335 -25.76 7.94 15.26
C VAL A 335 -25.68 8.67 16.60
N GLU A 336 -26.81 9.18 17.07
CA GLU A 336 -26.93 9.75 18.42
C GLU A 336 -26.91 8.61 19.45
N LYS A 337 -26.02 8.71 20.42
CA LYS A 337 -25.93 7.78 21.56
C LYS A 337 -26.69 8.33 22.75
#